data_9769882003cb1e2dd7f73d9d3e1ac6ae
#
_entry.id   9769882003cb1e2dd7f73d9d3e1ac6ae
#
_cell.length_a   1.000
_cell.length_b   1.000
_cell.length_c   1.000
_cell.angle_alpha   90.00
_cell.angle_beta   90.00
_cell.angle_gamma   90.00
#
_symmetry.space_group_name_H-M   'P 1'
#
loop_
_entity.id
_entity.type
_entity.pdbx_description
1 polymer ?
#
loop_
_entity_poly.entity_id
_entity_poly.type
_entity_poly.pdbx_seq_one_letter_code
_entity_poly.pdbx_strand_id
1 'polypeptide(L)'
;MAEEKTSCVLRLFGAPQGQLAGAVGQFAPQWKTQAQWKSRGGETLLALQAASPSGLKKAAQSLQAQFEADLYGAGDTSLAAAVVNALETHDRLLVCSDAAAGALLEARLETVPGAEKVFDFGALSYAHPKAGPQIEKRARARFKAEEPDAVRLALARAQAARRVVGSELAAGCAERGSEKVLVLSSKKGCWLRTVPSSDNAALWLLDMIRRA
;
A
#
# COMPACT_ATOMS: atom_id res chain seq x y z
N MET A 1 33.82 24.20 -17.03
CA MET A 1 33.55 23.25 -15.92
C MET A 1 32.09 22.88 -16.00
N ALA A 2 31.77 21.60 -16.24
CA ALA A 2 30.37 21.14 -16.19
C ALA A 2 29.92 21.25 -14.73
N GLU A 3 28.85 22.00 -14.45
CA GLU A 3 28.19 21.99 -13.15
C GLU A 3 27.71 20.57 -12.87
N GLU A 4 28.21 19.95 -11.83
CA GLU A 4 27.79 18.63 -11.37
C GLU A 4 26.35 18.74 -10.89
N LYS A 5 25.40 18.39 -11.76
CA LYS A 5 23.97 18.38 -11.42
C LYS A 5 23.68 17.29 -10.39
N THR A 6 23.25 17.69 -9.23
CA THR A 6 22.76 16.74 -8.24
C THR A 6 21.34 16.31 -8.58
N SER A 7 21.04 15.00 -8.40
CA SER A 7 19.72 14.44 -8.71
C SER A 7 19.23 13.48 -7.65
N CYS A 8 17.91 13.35 -7.52
CA CYS A 8 17.28 12.29 -6.75
C CYS A 8 15.99 11.84 -7.43
N VAL A 9 15.55 10.64 -7.09
CA VAL A 9 14.26 10.09 -7.52
C VAL A 9 13.39 9.94 -6.28
N LEU A 10 12.20 10.51 -6.31
CA LEU A 10 11.16 10.31 -5.30
C LEU A 10 10.09 9.36 -5.86
N ARG A 11 9.50 8.57 -4.98
CA ARG A 11 8.49 7.58 -5.33
C ARG A 11 7.20 7.90 -4.59
N LEU A 12 6.13 8.11 -5.35
CA LEU A 12 4.81 8.45 -4.83
C LEU A 12 3.78 7.40 -5.30
N PHE A 13 2.74 7.21 -4.52
CA PHE A 13 1.62 6.38 -4.90
C PHE A 13 0.29 7.12 -4.67
N GLY A 14 -0.55 7.16 -5.72
CA GLY A 14 -1.86 7.82 -5.67
C GLY A 14 -1.82 9.36 -5.75
N ALA A 15 -0.65 9.97 -5.93
CA ALA A 15 -0.50 11.42 -6.01
C ALA A 15 -1.25 12.00 -7.22
N PRO A 16 -2.13 13.01 -7.03
CA PRO A 16 -2.85 13.64 -8.14
C PRO A 16 -1.89 14.42 -9.05
N GLN A 17 -1.88 14.10 -10.34
CA GLN A 17 -0.93 14.67 -11.32
C GLN A 17 -1.01 16.19 -11.42
N GLY A 18 -2.21 16.78 -11.35
CA GLY A 18 -2.38 18.23 -11.37
C GLY A 18 -1.78 18.92 -10.14
N GLN A 19 -1.89 18.31 -8.96
CA GLN A 19 -1.28 18.83 -7.73
C GLN A 19 0.24 18.75 -7.81
N LEU A 20 0.77 17.63 -8.32
CA LEU A 20 2.20 17.44 -8.50
C LEU A 20 2.78 18.48 -9.47
N ALA A 21 2.11 18.71 -10.60
CA ALA A 21 2.51 19.74 -11.57
C ALA A 21 2.49 21.15 -10.96
N GLY A 22 1.45 21.46 -10.18
CA GLY A 22 1.34 22.73 -9.44
C GLY A 22 2.47 22.94 -8.45
N ALA A 23 2.75 21.91 -7.62
CA ALA A 23 3.85 21.97 -6.65
C ALA A 23 5.21 22.18 -7.32
N VAL A 24 5.51 21.41 -8.38
CA VAL A 24 6.74 21.57 -9.16
C VAL A 24 6.84 22.96 -9.75
N GLY A 25 5.75 23.49 -10.35
CA GLY A 25 5.72 24.82 -10.91
C GLY A 25 6.05 25.94 -9.92
N GLN A 26 5.69 25.77 -8.65
CA GLN A 26 5.97 26.75 -7.60
C GLN A 26 7.46 26.80 -7.20
N PHE A 27 8.10 25.66 -7.01
CA PHE A 27 9.48 25.64 -6.49
C PHE A 27 10.57 25.59 -7.56
N ALA A 28 10.27 25.11 -8.77
CA ALA A 28 11.27 24.91 -9.81
C ALA A 28 12.04 26.20 -10.18
N PRO A 29 11.38 27.36 -10.38
CA PRO A 29 12.08 28.61 -10.63
C PRO A 29 12.90 29.09 -9.44
N GLN A 30 12.35 28.97 -8.23
CA GLN A 30 12.96 29.48 -7.01
C GLN A 30 14.28 28.77 -6.66
N TRP A 31 14.35 27.47 -6.89
CA TRP A 31 15.53 26.66 -6.50
C TRP A 31 16.31 26.14 -7.72
N LYS A 32 16.01 26.66 -8.91
CA LYS A 32 16.64 26.23 -10.17
C LYS A 32 16.66 24.72 -10.34
N THR A 33 15.49 24.11 -10.06
CA THR A 33 15.27 22.67 -10.16
C THR A 33 14.52 22.31 -11.42
N GLN A 34 14.83 21.16 -11.99
CA GLN A 34 14.09 20.52 -13.06
C GLN A 34 13.44 19.25 -12.48
N ALA A 35 12.21 18.99 -12.87
CA ALA A 35 11.49 17.81 -12.47
C ALA A 35 10.89 17.11 -13.69
N GLN A 36 11.02 15.81 -13.74
CA GLN A 36 10.39 14.94 -14.73
C GLN A 36 9.73 13.76 -13.99
N TRP A 37 8.55 13.34 -14.43
CA TRP A 37 7.92 12.18 -13.80
C TRP A 37 7.23 11.29 -14.83
N LYS A 38 7.12 10.02 -14.45
CA LYS A 38 6.33 9.00 -15.16
C LYS A 38 5.37 8.36 -14.17
N SER A 39 4.11 8.21 -14.58
CA SER A 39 3.08 7.58 -13.77
C SER A 39 2.51 6.35 -14.46
N ARG A 40 2.36 5.26 -13.71
CA ARG A 40 1.76 4.02 -14.18
C ARG A 40 1.11 3.25 -13.04
N GLY A 41 -0.15 2.86 -13.17
CA GLY A 41 -0.86 2.02 -12.20
C GLY A 41 -0.95 2.63 -10.80
N GLY A 42 -1.02 3.95 -10.68
CA GLY A 42 -1.03 4.67 -9.41
C GLY A 42 0.35 5.08 -8.90
N GLU A 43 1.42 4.44 -9.35
CA GLU A 43 2.79 4.78 -8.97
C GLU A 43 3.34 5.94 -9.81
N THR A 44 4.04 6.87 -9.18
CA THR A 44 4.73 7.99 -9.83
C THR A 44 6.20 8.01 -9.44
N LEU A 45 7.07 7.94 -10.43
CA LEU A 45 8.51 8.15 -10.28
C LEU A 45 8.82 9.59 -10.66
N LEU A 46 9.25 10.38 -9.69
CA LEU A 46 9.60 11.80 -9.87
C LEU A 46 11.10 12.00 -9.78
N ALA A 47 11.76 12.26 -10.90
CA ALA A 47 13.15 12.61 -10.95
C ALA A 47 13.32 14.13 -10.77
N LEU A 48 14.12 14.53 -9.79
CA LEU A 48 14.51 15.92 -9.53
C LEU A 48 15.98 16.10 -9.87
N GLN A 49 16.29 17.21 -10.50
CA GLN A 49 17.66 17.67 -10.77
C GLN A 49 17.80 19.12 -10.36
N ALA A 50 18.90 19.49 -9.73
CA ALA A 50 19.17 20.85 -9.32
C ALA A 50 20.63 21.24 -9.58
N ALA A 51 20.87 22.54 -9.77
CA ALA A 51 22.22 23.10 -9.91
C ALA A 51 23.01 23.06 -8.60
N SER A 52 22.33 22.85 -7.44
CA SER A 52 23.00 22.77 -6.13
C SER A 52 22.35 21.72 -5.22
N PRO A 53 23.13 21.06 -4.34
CA PRO A 53 22.61 20.13 -3.34
C PRO A 53 21.56 20.76 -2.41
N SER A 54 21.75 22.04 -2.06
CA SER A 54 20.82 22.80 -1.22
C SER A 54 19.47 23.01 -1.92
N GLY A 55 19.47 23.35 -3.21
CA GLY A 55 18.25 23.49 -4.00
C GLY A 55 17.50 22.16 -4.11
N LEU A 56 18.23 21.06 -4.37
CA LEU A 56 17.64 19.73 -4.45
C LEU A 56 17.00 19.33 -3.11
N LYS A 57 17.68 19.54 -1.99
CA LYS A 57 17.17 19.25 -0.66
C LYS A 57 15.89 20.02 -0.35
N LYS A 58 15.85 21.33 -0.67
CA LYS A 58 14.65 22.17 -0.45
C LYS A 58 13.48 21.70 -1.31
N ALA A 59 13.71 21.35 -2.58
CA ALA A 59 12.69 20.84 -3.48
C ALA A 59 12.12 19.51 -2.96
N ALA A 60 12.98 18.57 -2.56
CA ALA A 60 12.57 17.29 -1.98
C ALA A 60 11.77 17.48 -0.67
N GLN A 61 12.21 18.36 0.22
CA GLN A 61 11.50 18.65 1.47
C GLN A 61 10.12 19.29 1.21
N SER A 62 10.01 20.21 0.26
CA SER A 62 8.73 20.80 -0.13
C SER A 62 7.74 19.76 -0.64
N LEU A 63 8.20 18.84 -1.49
CA LEU A 63 7.37 17.73 -1.97
C LEU A 63 7.00 16.78 -0.84
N GLN A 64 7.93 16.44 0.03
CA GLN A 64 7.67 15.60 1.19
C GLN A 64 6.57 16.20 2.10
N ALA A 65 6.62 17.49 2.36
CA ALA A 65 5.60 18.16 3.16
C ALA A 65 4.22 18.21 2.48
N GLN A 66 4.17 18.37 1.15
CA GLN A 66 2.91 18.45 0.41
C GLN A 66 2.29 17.09 0.11
N PHE A 67 3.11 16.05 -0.07
CA PHE A 67 2.71 14.69 -0.47
C PHE A 67 3.13 13.65 0.57
N GLU A 68 3.15 14.00 1.85
CA GLU A 68 3.59 13.12 2.93
C GLU A 68 2.89 11.76 2.89
N ALA A 69 1.56 11.76 2.69
CA ALA A 69 0.79 10.53 2.60
C ALA A 69 1.05 9.72 1.32
N ASP A 70 1.41 10.39 0.23
CA ASP A 70 1.62 9.74 -1.07
C ASP A 70 3.07 9.31 -1.29
N LEU A 71 4.02 10.02 -0.69
CA LEU A 71 5.45 9.73 -0.81
C LEU A 71 5.79 8.48 0.03
N TYR A 72 6.27 7.43 -0.62
CA TYR A 72 6.60 6.19 0.07
C TYR A 72 8.10 5.84 0.06
N GLY A 73 8.90 6.51 -0.73
CA GLY A 73 10.33 6.22 -0.81
C GLY A 73 11.12 7.10 -1.77
N ALA A 74 12.40 6.78 -1.86
CA ALA A 74 13.34 7.41 -2.78
C ALA A 74 14.27 6.35 -3.40
N GLY A 75 14.89 6.70 -4.53
CA GLY A 75 15.78 5.79 -5.25
C GLY A 75 15.07 4.53 -5.74
N ASP A 76 15.57 3.37 -5.35
CA ASP A 76 15.07 2.06 -5.78
C ASP A 76 14.09 1.41 -4.79
N THR A 77 13.64 2.14 -3.75
CA THR A 77 12.69 1.63 -2.76
C THR A 77 11.39 1.21 -3.43
N SER A 78 11.04 -0.07 -3.38
CA SER A 78 9.74 -0.55 -3.86
C SER A 78 8.62 -0.25 -2.86
N LEU A 79 7.36 -0.20 -3.33
CA LEU A 79 6.20 -0.04 -2.44
C LEU A 79 6.08 -1.21 -1.45
N ALA A 80 6.43 -2.43 -1.89
CA ALA A 80 6.47 -3.60 -1.03
C ALA A 80 7.52 -3.46 0.10
N ALA A 81 8.73 -2.97 -0.23
CA ALA A 81 9.76 -2.70 0.77
C ALA A 81 9.34 -1.59 1.76
N ALA A 82 8.66 -0.56 1.28
CA ALA A 82 8.11 0.48 2.15
C ALA A 82 7.04 -0.07 3.11
N VAL A 83 6.20 -1.01 2.65
CA VAL A 83 5.22 -1.71 3.49
C VAL A 83 5.90 -2.55 4.57
N VAL A 84 6.87 -3.40 4.20
CA VAL A 84 7.61 -4.23 5.17
C VAL A 84 8.27 -3.36 6.23
N ASN A 85 8.97 -2.30 5.81
CA ASN A 85 9.60 -1.36 6.75
C ASN A 85 8.57 -0.67 7.67
N ALA A 86 7.41 -0.29 7.16
CA ALA A 86 6.35 0.32 7.98
C ALA A 86 5.78 -0.68 9.01
N LEU A 87 5.57 -1.94 8.61
CA LEU A 87 5.10 -2.98 9.50
C LEU A 87 6.14 -3.32 10.59
N GLU A 88 7.41 -3.46 10.22
CA GLU A 88 8.52 -3.68 11.18
C GLU A 88 8.67 -2.52 12.17
N THR A 89 8.67 -1.28 11.66
CA THR A 89 8.81 -0.06 12.50
C THR A 89 7.73 0.04 13.57
N HIS A 90 6.53 -0.47 13.28
CA HIS A 90 5.38 -0.40 14.18
C HIS A 90 5.07 -1.73 14.88
N ASP A 91 5.93 -2.73 14.76
CA ASP A 91 5.75 -4.08 15.32
C ASP A 91 4.35 -4.65 15.01
N ARG A 92 4.01 -4.71 13.71
CA ARG A 92 2.69 -5.12 13.23
C ARG A 92 2.76 -6.38 12.39
N LEU A 93 1.94 -7.36 12.73
CA LEU A 93 1.70 -8.53 11.89
C LEU A 93 0.52 -8.27 10.93
N LEU A 94 0.75 -8.54 9.66
CA LEU A 94 -0.26 -8.55 8.60
C LEU A 94 -0.60 -9.99 8.24
N VAL A 95 -1.89 -10.31 8.18
CA VAL A 95 -2.41 -11.60 7.67
C VAL A 95 -3.38 -11.38 6.52
N CYS A 96 -3.61 -12.41 5.70
CA CYS A 96 -4.69 -12.41 4.72
C CYS A 96 -5.90 -13.20 5.25
N SER A 97 -7.10 -12.72 4.93
CA SER A 97 -8.35 -13.37 5.33
C SER A 97 -8.84 -14.42 4.34
N ASP A 98 -8.30 -14.38 3.13
CA ASP A 98 -8.69 -15.23 2.00
C ASP A 98 -7.56 -15.35 0.97
N ALA A 99 -7.66 -16.38 0.13
CA ALA A 99 -6.66 -16.67 -0.89
C ALA A 99 -6.55 -15.58 -1.96
N ALA A 100 -7.63 -14.81 -2.21
CA ALA A 100 -7.59 -13.73 -3.19
C ALA A 100 -6.69 -12.58 -2.71
N ALA A 101 -6.77 -12.23 -1.43
CA ALA A 101 -5.85 -11.25 -0.83
C ALA A 101 -4.41 -11.81 -0.75
N GLY A 102 -4.27 -13.11 -0.41
CA GLY A 102 -2.97 -13.80 -0.42
C GLY A 102 -2.28 -13.68 -1.78
N ALA A 103 -2.97 -14.05 -2.85
CA ALA A 103 -2.44 -13.98 -4.21
C ALA A 103 -2.01 -12.57 -4.65
N LEU A 104 -2.63 -11.52 -4.11
CA LEU A 104 -2.23 -10.13 -4.38
C LEU A 104 -0.92 -9.74 -3.68
N LEU A 105 -0.69 -10.24 -2.47
CA LEU A 105 0.40 -9.77 -1.60
C LEU A 105 1.62 -10.69 -1.60
N GLU A 106 1.43 -12.01 -1.59
CA GLU A 106 2.51 -12.99 -1.44
C GLU A 106 3.59 -12.80 -2.49
N ALA A 107 3.23 -12.81 -3.78
CA ALA A 107 4.18 -12.63 -4.87
C ALA A 107 4.93 -11.28 -4.84
N ARG A 108 4.43 -10.28 -4.12
CA ARG A 108 5.06 -8.98 -3.98
C ARG A 108 5.96 -8.88 -2.74
N LEU A 109 5.62 -9.63 -1.70
CA LEU A 109 6.32 -9.56 -0.42
C LEU A 109 7.39 -10.64 -0.28
N GLU A 110 7.25 -11.81 -0.93
CA GLU A 110 8.18 -12.93 -0.81
C GLU A 110 9.64 -12.58 -1.18
N THR A 111 9.83 -11.59 -2.06
CA THR A 111 11.16 -11.14 -2.49
C THR A 111 11.74 -10.03 -1.62
N VAL A 112 10.97 -9.53 -0.64
CA VAL A 112 11.40 -8.43 0.23
C VAL A 112 12.03 -8.99 1.50
N PRO A 113 13.31 -8.69 1.78
CA PRO A 113 13.94 -9.12 3.03
C PRO A 113 13.16 -8.65 4.26
N GLY A 114 12.96 -9.54 5.23
CA GLY A 114 12.22 -9.26 6.47
C GLY A 114 10.71 -9.44 6.37
N ALA A 115 10.16 -9.66 5.18
CA ALA A 115 8.71 -9.84 5.02
C ALA A 115 8.16 -10.99 5.87
N GLU A 116 8.91 -12.06 6.05
CA GLU A 116 8.55 -13.23 6.86
C GLU A 116 8.33 -12.92 8.35
N LYS A 117 8.83 -11.79 8.84
CA LYS A 117 8.63 -11.36 10.24
C LYS A 117 7.31 -10.63 10.44
N VAL A 118 6.80 -10.00 9.40
CA VAL A 118 5.65 -9.09 9.47
C VAL A 118 4.45 -9.52 8.61
N PHE A 119 4.63 -10.54 7.76
CA PHE A 119 3.59 -11.08 6.90
C PHE A 119 3.51 -12.60 7.03
N ASP A 120 2.30 -13.10 7.24
CA ASP A 120 1.99 -14.50 7.59
C ASP A 120 2.13 -15.49 6.43
N PHE A 121 2.05 -15.06 5.17
CA PHE A 121 2.02 -15.95 3.99
C PHE A 121 0.95 -17.06 4.08
N GLY A 122 -0.17 -16.78 4.75
CA GLY A 122 -1.31 -17.70 4.91
C GLY A 122 -1.15 -18.80 5.95
N ALA A 123 0.04 -18.99 6.50
CA ALA A 123 0.37 -20.11 7.38
C ALA A 123 -0.38 -20.11 8.73
N LEU A 124 -0.72 -18.94 9.27
CA LEU A 124 -1.48 -18.77 10.51
C LEU A 124 -2.95 -18.41 10.26
N SER A 125 -3.32 -18.09 9.00
CA SER A 125 -4.61 -17.50 8.65
C SER A 125 -5.43 -18.38 7.70
N TYR A 126 -5.70 -17.92 6.50
CA TYR A 126 -6.66 -18.56 5.59
C TYR A 126 -6.26 -19.97 5.13
N ALA A 127 -4.97 -20.25 4.97
CA ALA A 127 -4.46 -21.55 4.56
C ALA A 127 -4.23 -22.52 5.72
N HIS A 128 -4.27 -22.05 6.97
CA HIS A 128 -4.07 -22.90 8.14
C HIS A 128 -5.29 -23.82 8.38
N PRO A 129 -5.09 -25.14 8.57
CA PRO A 129 -6.17 -26.13 8.60
C PRO A 129 -7.19 -25.94 9.72
N LYS A 130 -6.82 -25.25 10.80
CA LYS A 130 -7.74 -24.95 11.92
C LYS A 130 -8.22 -23.50 11.88
N ALA A 131 -7.32 -22.54 11.59
CA ALA A 131 -7.68 -21.12 11.60
C ALA A 131 -8.57 -20.74 10.42
N GLY A 132 -8.29 -21.22 9.20
CA GLY A 132 -9.10 -20.93 8.03
C GLY A 132 -10.60 -21.26 8.21
N PRO A 133 -10.99 -22.50 8.58
CA PRO A 133 -12.38 -22.83 8.91
C PRO A 133 -12.97 -22.02 10.05
N GLN A 134 -12.17 -21.66 11.07
CA GLN A 134 -12.62 -20.84 12.18
C GLN A 134 -12.89 -19.37 11.75
N ILE A 135 -12.05 -18.83 10.88
CA ILE A 135 -12.26 -17.51 10.27
C ILE A 135 -13.57 -17.48 9.50
N GLU A 136 -13.78 -18.47 8.61
CA GLU A 136 -15.00 -18.59 7.81
C GLU A 136 -16.25 -18.72 8.69
N LYS A 137 -16.22 -19.62 9.68
CA LYS A 137 -17.33 -19.81 10.64
C LYS A 137 -17.67 -18.51 11.36
N ARG A 138 -16.67 -17.78 11.87
CA ARG A 138 -16.89 -16.51 12.58
C ARG A 138 -17.39 -15.40 11.66
N ALA A 139 -16.90 -15.36 10.42
CA ALA A 139 -17.37 -14.40 9.45
C ALA A 139 -18.86 -14.61 9.12
N ARG A 140 -19.26 -15.84 8.79
CA ARG A 140 -20.65 -16.18 8.44
C ARG A 140 -21.62 -16.04 9.60
N ALA A 141 -21.20 -16.34 10.81
CA ALA A 141 -22.05 -16.20 12.01
C ALA A 141 -22.60 -14.78 12.24
N ARG A 142 -22.07 -13.77 11.53
CA ARG A 142 -22.54 -12.38 11.59
C ARG A 142 -23.78 -12.11 10.73
N PHE A 143 -24.14 -13.01 9.83
CA PHE A 143 -25.18 -12.82 8.82
C PHE A 143 -26.42 -13.68 9.07
N LYS A 144 -26.74 -14.04 10.28
CA LYS A 144 -27.91 -14.85 10.66
C LYS A 144 -28.31 -15.85 9.56
N ALA A 145 -29.45 -15.62 8.87
CA ALA A 145 -29.99 -16.49 7.82
C ALA A 145 -29.79 -15.95 6.39
N GLU A 146 -29.21 -14.77 6.21
CA GLU A 146 -29.02 -14.16 4.90
C GLU A 146 -27.65 -14.54 4.31
N GLU A 147 -27.62 -14.86 3.01
CA GLU A 147 -26.37 -14.99 2.26
C GLU A 147 -25.77 -13.58 2.07
N PRO A 148 -24.60 -13.29 2.64
CA PRO A 148 -24.00 -11.97 2.51
C PRO A 148 -23.46 -11.77 1.09
N ASP A 149 -23.51 -10.54 0.59
CA ASP A 149 -22.76 -10.19 -0.61
C ASP A 149 -21.25 -10.36 -0.39
N ALA A 150 -20.51 -10.49 -1.50
CA ALA A 150 -19.07 -10.80 -1.45
C ALA A 150 -18.25 -9.77 -0.65
N VAL A 151 -18.63 -8.49 -0.71
CA VAL A 151 -17.91 -7.40 -0.02
C VAL A 151 -18.14 -7.48 1.49
N ARG A 152 -19.39 -7.67 1.92
CA ARG A 152 -19.73 -7.84 3.34
C ARG A 152 -19.04 -9.07 3.92
N LEU A 153 -18.99 -10.16 3.15
CA LEU A 153 -18.30 -11.38 3.58
C LEU A 153 -16.78 -11.18 3.68
N ALA A 154 -16.14 -10.53 2.70
CA ALA A 154 -14.71 -10.23 2.75
C ALA A 154 -14.36 -9.33 3.96
N LEU A 155 -15.18 -8.33 4.25
CA LEU A 155 -15.03 -7.48 5.43
C LEU A 155 -15.12 -8.31 6.73
N ALA A 156 -16.12 -9.19 6.83
CA ALA A 156 -16.31 -10.04 7.99
C ALA A 156 -15.15 -11.03 8.16
N ARG A 157 -14.64 -11.61 7.05
CA ARG A 157 -13.46 -12.49 7.05
C ARG A 157 -12.20 -11.75 7.53
N ALA A 158 -11.93 -10.54 7.03
CA ALA A 158 -10.78 -9.74 7.46
C ALA A 158 -10.83 -9.44 8.97
N GLN A 159 -12.00 -9.05 9.48
CA GLN A 159 -12.19 -8.84 10.91
C GLN A 159 -12.04 -10.14 11.74
N ALA A 160 -12.52 -11.27 11.20
CA ALA A 160 -12.40 -12.57 11.86
C ALA A 160 -10.95 -13.06 11.86
N ALA A 161 -10.24 -12.94 10.73
CA ALA A 161 -8.83 -13.34 10.60
C ALA A 161 -7.96 -12.60 11.61
N ARG A 162 -8.09 -11.27 11.67
CA ARG A 162 -7.37 -10.46 12.64
C ARG A 162 -7.56 -10.94 14.09
N ARG A 163 -8.80 -11.29 14.46
CA ARG A 163 -9.11 -11.74 15.81
C ARG A 163 -8.69 -13.19 16.10
N VAL A 164 -8.77 -14.07 15.10
CA VAL A 164 -8.41 -15.48 15.23
C VAL A 164 -6.91 -15.65 15.37
N VAL A 165 -6.14 -14.90 14.57
CA VAL A 165 -4.68 -14.94 14.58
C VAL A 165 -4.10 -14.03 15.67
N GLY A 166 -4.80 -12.97 16.05
CA GLY A 166 -4.28 -11.95 16.97
C GLY A 166 -3.41 -10.90 16.29
N SER A 167 -3.53 -10.74 14.98
CA SER A 167 -2.73 -9.78 14.21
C SER A 167 -3.22 -8.34 14.34
N GLU A 168 -2.36 -7.36 14.03
CA GLU A 168 -2.70 -5.95 13.99
C GLU A 168 -3.51 -5.59 12.75
N LEU A 169 -3.19 -6.22 11.62
CA LEU A 169 -3.82 -5.98 10.34
C LEU A 169 -4.27 -7.29 9.68
N ALA A 170 -5.41 -7.23 8.98
CA ALA A 170 -5.85 -8.31 8.10
C ALA A 170 -6.37 -7.75 6.79
N ALA A 171 -5.82 -8.24 5.68
CA ALA A 171 -6.23 -7.91 4.33
C ALA A 171 -7.23 -8.91 3.79
N GLY A 172 -8.19 -8.45 2.99
CA GLY A 172 -9.17 -9.25 2.27
C GLY A 172 -9.43 -8.69 0.88
N CYS A 173 -9.99 -9.52 -0.01
CA CYS A 173 -10.37 -9.10 -1.35
C CYS A 173 -11.69 -9.74 -1.76
N ALA A 174 -12.57 -8.96 -2.39
CA ALA A 174 -13.79 -9.45 -3.02
C ALA A 174 -13.84 -9.03 -4.48
N GLU A 175 -14.42 -9.85 -5.33
CA GLU A 175 -14.74 -9.51 -6.71
C GLU A 175 -16.18 -9.02 -6.80
N ARG A 176 -16.41 -7.94 -7.56
CA ARG A 176 -17.74 -7.36 -7.81
C ARG A 176 -17.82 -6.90 -9.27
N GLY A 177 -18.28 -7.80 -10.13
CA GLY A 177 -18.32 -7.55 -11.58
C GLY A 177 -16.92 -7.33 -12.14
N SER A 178 -16.68 -6.17 -12.76
CA SER A 178 -15.38 -5.76 -13.31
C SER A 178 -14.48 -5.04 -12.30
N GLU A 179 -14.80 -5.11 -11.03
CA GLU A 179 -14.07 -4.42 -9.96
C GLU A 179 -13.59 -5.40 -8.89
N LYS A 180 -12.50 -5.04 -8.24
CA LYS A 180 -12.05 -5.66 -6.98
C LYS A 180 -12.28 -4.69 -5.83
N VAL A 181 -12.84 -5.19 -4.75
CA VAL A 181 -12.97 -4.43 -3.50
C VAL A 181 -11.93 -4.95 -2.52
N LEU A 182 -10.95 -4.11 -2.26
CA LEU A 182 -9.87 -4.36 -1.31
C LEU A 182 -10.35 -3.99 0.08
N VAL A 183 -10.05 -4.82 1.05
CA VAL A 183 -10.44 -4.66 2.45
C VAL A 183 -9.20 -4.69 3.33
N LEU A 184 -9.11 -3.76 4.26
CA LEU A 184 -8.10 -3.78 5.32
C LEU A 184 -8.79 -3.58 6.67
N SER A 185 -8.57 -4.50 7.60
CA SER A 185 -9.08 -4.45 8.98
C SER A 185 -7.93 -4.19 9.95
N SER A 186 -8.12 -3.26 10.87
CA SER A 186 -7.23 -3.02 12.01
C SER A 186 -8.02 -2.90 13.32
N LYS A 187 -7.32 -2.64 14.43
CA LYS A 187 -7.95 -2.30 15.72
C LYS A 187 -8.70 -0.97 15.66
N LYS A 188 -8.26 -0.03 14.82
CA LYS A 188 -8.83 1.30 14.67
C LYS A 188 -10.06 1.34 13.78
N GLY A 189 -10.24 0.36 12.89
CA GLY A 189 -11.35 0.30 11.94
C GLY A 189 -11.08 -0.55 10.72
N CYS A 190 -11.93 -0.37 9.73
CA CYS A 190 -11.81 -1.06 8.45
C CYS A 190 -11.85 -0.05 7.32
N TRP A 191 -11.03 -0.27 6.31
CA TRP A 191 -10.97 0.51 5.09
C TRP A 191 -11.32 -0.36 3.91
N LEU A 192 -12.07 0.21 2.98
CA LEU A 192 -12.43 -0.43 1.72
C LEU A 192 -11.98 0.47 0.57
N ARG A 193 -11.48 -0.15 -0.48
CA ARG A 193 -11.17 0.53 -1.73
C ARG A 193 -11.64 -0.30 -2.90
N THR A 194 -12.44 0.29 -3.77
CA THR A 194 -12.79 -0.31 -5.04
C THR A 194 -11.78 0.10 -6.11
N VAL A 195 -11.30 -0.87 -6.86
CA VAL A 195 -10.36 -0.67 -7.98
C VAL A 195 -10.87 -1.45 -9.19
N PRO A 196 -10.75 -0.92 -10.42
CA PRO A 196 -11.03 -1.69 -11.63
C PRO A 196 -10.20 -2.98 -11.66
N SER A 197 -10.76 -4.07 -12.19
CA SER A 197 -9.99 -5.34 -12.32
C SER A 197 -8.82 -5.22 -13.28
N SER A 198 -8.83 -4.20 -14.16
CA SER A 198 -7.71 -3.85 -15.03
C SER A 198 -6.54 -3.20 -14.30
N ASP A 199 -6.77 -2.64 -13.12
CA ASP A 199 -5.75 -1.96 -12.32
C ASP A 199 -4.92 -2.96 -11.52
N ASN A 200 -3.75 -2.52 -11.09
CA ASN A 200 -2.88 -3.33 -10.24
C ASN A 200 -3.39 -3.30 -8.78
N ALA A 201 -4.38 -4.12 -8.47
CA ALA A 201 -5.01 -4.21 -7.16
C ALA A 201 -3.98 -4.47 -6.02
N ALA A 202 -2.89 -5.21 -6.32
CA ALA A 202 -1.84 -5.48 -5.35
C ALA A 202 -1.14 -4.19 -4.88
N LEU A 203 -0.84 -3.27 -5.79
CA LEU A 203 -0.22 -1.98 -5.42
C LEU A 203 -1.16 -1.12 -4.59
N TRP A 204 -2.45 -1.10 -4.92
CA TRP A 204 -3.45 -0.38 -4.13
C TRP A 204 -3.60 -0.97 -2.72
N LEU A 205 -3.57 -2.30 -2.59
CA LEU A 205 -3.64 -2.95 -1.28
C LEU A 205 -2.38 -2.68 -0.45
N LEU A 206 -1.19 -2.74 -1.05
CA LEU A 206 0.06 -2.36 -0.40
C LEU A 206 0.03 -0.91 0.11
N ASP A 207 -0.48 0.04 -0.69
CA ASP A 207 -0.60 1.43 -0.26
C ASP A 207 -1.58 1.61 0.91
N MET A 208 -2.71 0.87 0.90
CA MET A 208 -3.64 0.86 2.04
C MET A 208 -2.96 0.36 3.32
N ILE A 209 -2.15 -0.70 3.23
CA ILE A 209 -1.42 -1.26 4.37
C ILE A 209 -0.39 -0.27 4.91
N ARG A 210 0.37 0.36 4.01
CA ARG A 210 1.38 1.35 4.38
C ARG A 210 0.80 2.56 5.14
N ARG A 211 -0.43 2.98 4.79
CA ARG A 211 -1.10 4.14 5.39
C ARG A 211 -1.88 3.82 6.67
N ALA A 212 -2.06 2.55 7.04
CA ALA A 212 -2.84 2.14 8.20
C ALA A 212 -2.06 2.27 9.51
#